data_fb9f3b9a5b31329849a9efe5fe00f398
#
_entry.id   fb9f3b9a5b31329849a9efe5fe00f398
#
_cell.length_a   1.000
_cell.length_b   1.000
_cell.length_c   1.000
_cell.angle_alpha   90.00
_cell.angle_beta   90.00
_cell.angle_gamma   90.00
#
_symmetry.space_group_name_H-M   'P 1'
#
loop_
_entity.id
_entity.type
_entity.pdbx_description
1 polymer ?
#
loop_
_entity_poly.entity_id
_entity_poly.type
_entity_poly.pdbx_seq_one_letter_code
_entity_poly.pdbx_strand_id
1 'polypeptide(L)'
;MKKKIINKSTKDLSLLAKINKAKYQNSKPYPHIIIKNFFDKDFLNLVLEEFPDLSKKQSSINYENKNEIKFANNDKKQFKKNTKKLFEYLNSTQFINFLQKISSIKERILPDQSLSGGGLHEIKRGGVLKVHTDFNKHPTKNLDRRINVLIYLNKRWKKNYGGELELWNKDMKKCVKKILPTFNTMVIFSTNDFTNHGHPKYLNCPKTTSRKSIATYYFSRGRPQNEVVTIYKKNRTQFKNRDGVENDVFIKNEFIKNKLRGISLYQKIKNFEKSYIRTGKSKMKRKFFSGRGG
;
A
#
# COMPACT_ATOMS: atom_id res chain seq x y z
N MET A 1 -11.61 24.99 24.18
CA MET A 1 -10.72 25.38 23.05
C MET A 1 -10.76 24.30 21.95
N LYS A 2 -10.95 24.66 20.66
CA LYS A 2 -10.83 23.72 19.54
C LYS A 2 -9.36 23.26 19.43
N LYS A 3 -9.06 21.97 19.65
CA LYS A 3 -7.70 21.42 19.51
C LYS A 3 -7.24 21.60 18.05
N LYS A 4 -6.03 22.09 17.85
CA LYS A 4 -5.41 22.23 16.52
C LYS A 4 -5.09 20.84 15.98
N ILE A 5 -5.28 20.63 14.69
CA ILE A 5 -5.00 19.33 14.05
C ILE A 5 -3.51 19.20 13.71
N ILE A 6 -2.90 20.27 13.22
CA ILE A 6 -1.49 20.32 12.82
C ILE A 6 -0.65 21.09 13.82
N ASN A 7 0.62 20.75 13.88
CA ASN A 7 1.60 21.41 14.73
C ASN A 7 1.76 22.90 14.32
N LYS A 8 2.09 23.75 15.27
CA LYS A 8 2.35 25.18 15.02
C LYS A 8 3.45 25.40 13.99
N SER A 9 4.51 24.58 14.01
CA SER A 9 5.64 24.64 13.07
C SER A 9 5.28 24.25 11.63
N THR A 10 4.14 23.59 11.42
CA THR A 10 3.66 23.15 10.10
C THR A 10 2.46 23.93 9.57
N LYS A 11 2.12 25.06 10.19
CA LYS A 11 0.90 25.82 9.85
C LYS A 11 0.89 26.35 8.42
N ASP A 12 2.02 26.83 7.92
CA ASP A 12 2.14 27.28 6.54
C ASP A 12 2.50 26.10 5.64
N LEU A 13 1.46 25.41 5.16
CA LEU A 13 1.62 24.28 4.25
C LEU A 13 2.18 24.68 2.88
N SER A 14 1.97 25.93 2.46
CA SER A 14 2.50 26.44 1.20
C SER A 14 4.01 26.59 1.27
N LEU A 15 4.51 27.20 2.35
CA LEU A 15 5.94 27.30 2.62
C LEU A 15 6.56 25.89 2.82
N LEU A 16 5.91 25.05 3.62
CA LEU A 16 6.38 23.67 3.84
C LEU A 16 6.52 22.89 2.53
N ALA A 17 5.57 23.03 1.62
CA ALA A 17 5.65 22.42 0.30
C ALA A 17 6.81 23.00 -0.52
N LYS A 18 6.95 24.34 -0.55
CA LYS A 18 7.99 25.03 -1.31
C LYS A 18 9.40 24.58 -0.91
N ILE A 19 9.70 24.57 0.39
CA ILE A 19 11.04 24.22 0.91
C ILE A 19 11.36 22.71 0.79
N ASN A 20 10.35 21.86 0.72
CA ASN A 20 10.52 20.41 0.64
C ASN A 20 10.30 19.81 -0.76
N LYS A 21 9.88 20.60 -1.74
CA LYS A 21 9.57 20.14 -3.11
C LYS A 21 10.74 19.41 -3.76
N ALA A 22 11.91 20.04 -3.81
CA ALA A 22 13.10 19.43 -4.39
C ALA A 22 13.51 18.15 -3.67
N LYS A 23 13.43 18.14 -2.32
CA LYS A 23 13.70 16.95 -1.52
C LYS A 23 12.74 15.81 -1.84
N TYR A 24 11.44 16.09 -1.97
CA TYR A 24 10.44 15.10 -2.35
C TYR A 24 10.75 14.50 -3.73
N GLN A 25 10.93 15.36 -4.73
CA GLN A 25 11.08 14.95 -6.13
C GLN A 25 12.37 14.16 -6.39
N ASN A 26 13.48 14.54 -5.73
CA ASN A 26 14.80 13.96 -5.95
C ASN A 26 15.12 12.78 -5.03
N SER A 27 14.21 12.45 -4.10
CA SER A 27 14.39 11.31 -3.19
C SER A 27 14.43 9.99 -3.94
N LYS A 28 15.34 9.11 -3.51
CA LYS A 28 15.49 7.75 -4.07
C LYS A 28 14.86 6.73 -3.12
N PRO A 29 14.26 5.66 -3.64
CA PRO A 29 14.27 5.14 -5.02
C PRO A 29 13.21 5.79 -5.94
N TYR A 30 12.27 6.55 -5.41
CA TYR A 30 11.23 7.32 -6.11
C TYR A 30 10.79 8.50 -5.25
N PRO A 31 10.03 9.47 -5.79
CA PRO A 31 9.63 10.66 -5.05
C PRO A 31 8.93 10.31 -3.73
N HIS A 32 9.51 10.75 -2.62
CA HIS A 32 8.94 10.59 -1.29
C HIS A 32 9.48 11.61 -0.29
N ILE A 33 8.77 11.79 0.82
CA ILE A 33 9.23 12.59 1.95
C ILE A 33 8.76 11.99 3.27
N ILE A 34 9.56 12.18 4.31
CA ILE A 34 9.25 11.84 5.69
C ILE A 34 9.14 13.13 6.48
N ILE A 35 7.97 13.39 7.05
CA ILE A 35 7.72 14.56 7.89
C ILE A 35 7.39 14.06 9.30
N LYS A 36 8.24 14.42 10.25
CA LYS A 36 8.00 14.13 11.68
C LYS A 36 7.27 15.28 12.33
N ASN A 37 6.42 14.96 13.31
CA ASN A 37 5.67 15.93 14.11
C ASN A 37 4.80 16.89 13.27
N PHE A 38 4.25 16.38 12.15
CA PHE A 38 3.35 17.16 11.30
C PHE A 38 2.06 17.53 12.02
N PHE A 39 1.48 16.59 12.75
CA PHE A 39 0.27 16.79 13.51
C PHE A 39 0.56 17.34 14.90
N ASP A 40 -0.41 18.03 15.47
CA ASP A 40 -0.40 18.36 16.89
C ASP A 40 -0.35 17.06 17.71
N LYS A 41 0.56 17.02 18.69
CA LYS A 41 0.83 15.81 19.47
C LYS A 41 -0.38 15.35 20.28
N ASP A 42 -1.10 16.31 20.88
CA ASP A 42 -2.24 16.01 21.74
C ASP A 42 -3.44 15.57 20.90
N PHE A 43 -3.66 16.22 19.75
CA PHE A 43 -4.67 15.77 18.81
C PHE A 43 -4.39 14.35 18.31
N LEU A 44 -3.16 14.04 17.91
CA LEU A 44 -2.83 12.72 17.40
C LEU A 44 -2.87 11.63 18.50
N ASN A 45 -2.63 12.00 19.78
CA ASN A 45 -2.86 11.11 20.91
C ASN A 45 -4.33 10.72 21.04
N LEU A 46 -5.26 11.66 20.89
CA LEU A 46 -6.70 11.33 20.91
C LEU A 46 -7.08 10.37 19.77
N VAL A 47 -6.48 10.55 18.58
CA VAL A 47 -6.69 9.60 17.47
C VAL A 47 -6.17 8.21 17.81
N LEU A 48 -5.01 8.13 18.48
CA LEU A 48 -4.45 6.83 18.92
C LEU A 48 -5.33 6.18 20.01
N GLU A 49 -5.86 6.94 20.95
CA GLU A 49 -6.80 6.46 21.99
C GLU A 49 -8.10 5.93 21.38
N GLU A 50 -8.56 6.55 20.29
CA GLU A 50 -9.73 6.10 19.54
C GLU A 50 -9.47 4.88 18.68
N PHE A 51 -8.21 4.50 18.45
CA PHE A 51 -7.85 3.41 17.54
C PHE A 51 -8.26 2.07 18.13
N PRO A 52 -9.19 1.33 17.49
CA PRO A 52 -9.70 0.06 18.02
C PRO A 52 -8.68 -1.07 17.86
N ASP A 53 -8.85 -2.13 18.61
CA ASP A 53 -8.21 -3.43 18.31
C ASP A 53 -8.92 -4.05 17.09
N LEU A 54 -8.31 -3.92 15.93
CA LEU A 54 -8.91 -4.37 14.67
C LEU A 54 -9.03 -5.89 14.58
N SER A 55 -8.22 -6.65 15.32
CA SER A 55 -8.31 -8.11 15.31
C SER A 55 -9.57 -8.64 16.01
N LYS A 56 -10.19 -7.80 16.85
CA LYS A 56 -11.40 -8.14 17.60
C LYS A 56 -12.67 -7.57 16.98
N LYS A 57 -12.54 -6.73 15.95
CA LYS A 57 -13.69 -6.11 15.28
C LYS A 57 -14.17 -6.94 14.11
N GLN A 58 -15.41 -7.41 14.17
CA GLN A 58 -16.06 -8.20 13.12
C GLN A 58 -16.11 -7.47 11.76
N SER A 59 -16.19 -6.14 11.76
CA SER A 59 -16.19 -5.29 10.56
C SER A 59 -14.80 -4.98 10.01
N SER A 60 -13.74 -5.49 10.62
CA SER A 60 -12.38 -5.33 10.11
C SER A 60 -12.13 -6.30 8.96
N ILE A 61 -11.40 -5.82 7.96
CA ILE A 61 -10.91 -6.68 6.88
C ILE A 61 -9.68 -7.41 7.42
N ASN A 62 -9.75 -8.74 7.47
CA ASN A 62 -8.62 -9.59 7.82
C ASN A 62 -7.90 -10.03 6.53
N TYR A 63 -6.65 -9.64 6.40
CA TYR A 63 -5.75 -10.14 5.37
C TYR A 63 -4.85 -11.19 5.99
N GLU A 64 -5.07 -12.45 5.62
CA GLU A 64 -4.33 -13.59 6.16
C GLU A 64 -3.89 -14.50 5.02
N ASN A 65 -2.71 -14.23 4.51
CA ASN A 65 -2.07 -15.05 3.49
C ASN A 65 -0.54 -14.94 3.61
N LYS A 66 0.19 -15.73 2.83
CA LYS A 66 1.67 -15.78 2.91
C LYS A 66 2.38 -14.48 2.49
N ASN A 67 1.69 -13.53 1.87
CA ASN A 67 2.26 -12.25 1.46
C ASN A 67 1.91 -11.11 2.42
N GLU A 68 0.78 -11.25 3.12
CA GLU A 68 0.33 -10.23 4.07
C GLU A 68 -0.50 -10.85 5.19
N ILE A 69 -0.20 -10.43 6.41
CA ILE A 69 -0.96 -10.73 7.63
C ILE A 69 -1.18 -9.40 8.34
N LYS A 70 -2.37 -8.84 8.19
CA LYS A 70 -2.74 -7.52 8.73
C LYS A 70 -4.24 -7.37 8.87
N PHE A 71 -4.67 -6.41 9.67
CA PHE A 71 -6.05 -5.98 9.80
C PHE A 71 -6.21 -4.56 9.25
N ALA A 72 -7.37 -4.29 8.64
CA ALA A 72 -7.72 -2.95 8.18
C ALA A 72 -9.18 -2.63 8.45
N ASN A 73 -9.49 -1.34 8.61
CA ASN A 73 -10.85 -0.84 8.68
C ASN A 73 -10.95 0.49 7.91
N ASN A 74 -11.78 0.52 6.88
CA ASN A 74 -12.06 1.69 6.06
C ASN A 74 -13.51 2.19 6.19
N ASP A 75 -14.31 1.60 7.09
CA ASP A 75 -15.66 2.04 7.35
C ASP A 75 -15.68 3.30 8.22
N LYS A 76 -15.85 4.46 7.57
CA LYS A 76 -15.92 5.76 8.23
C LYS A 76 -17.05 5.89 9.26
N LYS A 77 -18.12 5.09 9.16
CA LYS A 77 -19.20 5.13 10.14
C LYS A 77 -18.72 4.70 11.52
N GLN A 78 -17.73 3.82 11.58
CA GLN A 78 -17.14 3.29 12.81
C GLN A 78 -16.02 4.15 13.39
N PHE A 79 -15.55 5.16 12.66
CA PHE A 79 -14.51 6.05 13.17
C PHE A 79 -15.08 6.95 14.27
N LYS A 80 -14.33 7.11 15.35
CA LYS A 80 -14.67 8.03 16.42
C LYS A 80 -14.35 9.49 16.01
N LYS A 81 -14.75 10.42 16.83
CA LYS A 81 -14.75 11.87 16.56
C LYS A 81 -13.41 12.41 16.03
N ASN A 82 -12.30 12.12 16.70
CA ASN A 82 -11.00 12.69 16.33
C ASN A 82 -10.42 11.98 15.10
N THR A 83 -10.68 10.68 14.96
CA THR A 83 -10.34 9.92 13.75
C THR A 83 -11.08 10.47 12.52
N LYS A 84 -12.39 10.76 12.62
CA LYS A 84 -13.18 11.42 11.56
C LYS A 84 -12.57 12.77 11.19
N LYS A 85 -12.29 13.61 12.18
CA LYS A 85 -11.66 14.94 11.96
C LYS A 85 -10.32 14.84 11.25
N LEU A 86 -9.50 13.81 11.57
CA LEU A 86 -8.24 13.61 10.88
C LEU A 86 -8.46 13.30 9.40
N PHE A 87 -9.39 12.40 9.05
CA PHE A 87 -9.69 12.09 7.65
C PHE A 87 -10.35 13.28 6.92
N GLU A 88 -11.19 14.07 7.58
CA GLU A 88 -11.72 15.33 7.03
C GLU A 88 -10.60 16.30 6.69
N TYR A 89 -9.62 16.46 7.60
CA TYR A 89 -8.46 17.30 7.34
C TYR A 89 -7.61 16.77 6.17
N LEU A 90 -7.33 15.46 6.11
CA LEU A 90 -6.58 14.83 5.03
C LEU A 90 -7.27 14.96 3.67
N ASN A 91 -8.61 15.10 3.66
CA ASN A 91 -9.42 15.32 2.46
C ASN A 91 -9.70 16.82 2.19
N SER A 92 -9.20 17.73 3.04
CA SER A 92 -9.43 19.17 2.88
C SER A 92 -8.67 19.75 1.68
N THR A 93 -9.21 20.81 1.10
CA THR A 93 -8.55 21.57 0.02
C THR A 93 -7.15 22.04 0.43
N GLN A 94 -6.97 22.42 1.69
CA GLN A 94 -5.67 22.84 2.21
C GLN A 94 -4.63 21.74 2.11
N PHE A 95 -4.96 20.53 2.55
CA PHE A 95 -4.02 19.41 2.52
C PHE A 95 -3.80 18.88 1.08
N ILE A 96 -4.84 18.85 0.26
CA ILE A 96 -4.74 18.48 -1.16
C ILE A 96 -3.83 19.44 -1.92
N ASN A 97 -3.98 20.77 -1.70
CA ASN A 97 -3.12 21.78 -2.30
C ASN A 97 -1.66 21.63 -1.85
N PHE A 98 -1.42 21.24 -0.60
CA PHE A 98 -0.08 20.91 -0.11
C PHE A 98 0.50 19.71 -0.90
N LEU A 99 -0.26 18.62 -1.07
CA LEU A 99 0.17 17.46 -1.85
C LEU A 99 0.42 17.81 -3.32
N GLN A 100 -0.43 18.63 -3.93
CA GLN A 100 -0.28 19.10 -5.30
C GLN A 100 1.03 19.88 -5.48
N LYS A 101 1.32 20.80 -4.55
CA LYS A 101 2.51 21.65 -4.59
C LYS A 101 3.80 20.85 -4.37
N ILE A 102 3.84 19.98 -3.36
CA ILE A 102 5.05 19.23 -3.03
C ILE A 102 5.39 18.16 -4.07
N SER A 103 4.38 17.48 -4.63
CA SER A 103 4.57 16.43 -5.63
C SER A 103 4.86 16.96 -7.02
N SER A 104 4.37 18.16 -7.36
CA SER A 104 4.37 18.73 -8.71
C SER A 104 3.69 17.87 -9.77
N ILE A 105 2.79 17.00 -9.35
CA ILE A 105 1.93 16.28 -10.28
C ILE A 105 1.08 17.30 -11.02
N LYS A 106 1.08 17.26 -12.37
CA LYS A 106 0.36 18.26 -13.21
C LYS A 106 -1.15 18.08 -13.12
N GLU A 107 -1.60 16.84 -13.13
CA GLU A 107 -3.02 16.48 -13.03
C GLU A 107 -3.57 16.84 -11.65
N ARG A 108 -4.80 17.33 -11.59
CA ARG A 108 -5.46 17.68 -10.34
C ARG A 108 -5.53 16.47 -9.39
N ILE A 109 -4.99 16.62 -8.19
CA ILE A 109 -5.05 15.61 -7.14
C ILE A 109 -6.43 15.62 -6.49
N LEU A 110 -7.01 14.42 -6.36
CA LEU A 110 -8.33 14.17 -5.81
C LEU A 110 -8.22 13.22 -4.60
N PRO A 111 -8.92 13.47 -3.50
CA PRO A 111 -8.96 12.56 -2.36
C PRO A 111 -9.85 11.35 -2.64
N ASP A 112 -9.57 10.23 -2.00
CA ASP A 112 -10.48 9.09 -1.99
C ASP A 112 -11.46 9.17 -0.81
N GLN A 113 -12.69 9.56 -1.10
CA GLN A 113 -13.76 9.61 -0.12
C GLN A 113 -14.18 8.22 0.38
N SER A 114 -13.92 7.16 -0.39
CA SER A 114 -14.29 5.78 -0.05
C SER A 114 -13.26 5.07 0.81
N LEU A 115 -12.05 5.63 0.93
CA LEU A 115 -10.90 5.00 1.59
C LEU A 115 -10.57 3.59 1.05
N SER A 116 -10.72 3.39 -0.26
CA SER A 116 -10.46 2.10 -0.91
C SER A 116 -9.03 1.61 -0.65
N GLY A 117 -8.90 0.54 0.13
CA GLY A 117 -7.60 0.00 0.60
C GLY A 117 -6.89 0.84 1.66
N GLY A 118 -7.43 2.00 2.02
CA GLY A 118 -6.94 2.90 3.08
C GLY A 118 -7.65 2.68 4.42
N GLY A 119 -7.66 3.72 5.27
CA GLY A 119 -8.29 3.68 6.59
C GLY A 119 -7.30 3.41 7.72
N LEU A 120 -7.76 2.69 8.73
CA LEU A 120 -6.97 2.23 9.87
C LEU A 120 -6.32 0.90 9.54
N HIS A 121 -5.02 0.77 9.75
CA HIS A 121 -4.27 -0.47 9.55
C HIS A 121 -3.60 -0.90 10.84
N GLU A 122 -3.75 -2.16 11.22
CA GLU A 122 -3.10 -2.76 12.37
C GLU A 122 -2.39 -4.05 11.98
N ILE A 123 -1.14 -4.19 12.44
CA ILE A 123 -0.34 -5.38 12.23
C ILE A 123 0.18 -5.81 13.59
N LYS A 124 -0.17 -7.03 14.01
CA LYS A 124 0.23 -7.61 15.29
C LYS A 124 1.56 -8.36 15.16
N ARG A 125 2.10 -8.82 16.29
CA ARG A 125 3.26 -9.73 16.31
C ARG A 125 3.03 -10.88 15.34
N GLY A 126 4.06 -11.22 14.54
CA GLY A 126 3.98 -12.23 13.48
C GLY A 126 3.31 -11.74 12.20
N GLY A 127 2.78 -10.51 12.15
CA GLY A 127 2.23 -9.97 10.93
C GLY A 127 3.32 -9.46 9.97
N VAL A 128 2.97 -9.35 8.71
CA VAL A 128 3.88 -9.00 7.61
C VAL A 128 3.10 -8.34 6.48
N LEU A 129 3.78 -7.50 5.72
CA LEU A 129 3.31 -7.03 4.41
C LEU A 129 4.52 -7.05 3.47
N LYS A 130 4.58 -8.07 2.62
CA LYS A 130 5.69 -8.26 1.70
C LYS A 130 5.81 -7.12 0.70
N VAL A 131 6.96 -6.98 0.08
CA VAL A 131 7.20 -5.90 -0.87
C VAL A 131 6.29 -6.05 -2.07
N HIS A 132 5.66 -4.94 -2.45
CA HIS A 132 4.66 -4.89 -3.50
C HIS A 132 4.63 -3.51 -4.16
N THR A 133 4.04 -3.44 -5.34
CA THR A 133 3.45 -2.21 -5.87
C THR A 133 1.96 -2.22 -5.60
N ASP A 134 1.41 -1.07 -5.30
CA ASP A 134 -0.02 -0.92 -5.07
C ASP A 134 -0.84 -1.08 -6.35
N PHE A 135 -2.15 -1.31 -6.20
CA PHE A 135 -3.08 -1.11 -7.30
C PHE A 135 -3.02 0.37 -7.74
N ASN A 136 -3.00 0.61 -9.03
CA ASN A 136 -2.77 1.92 -9.64
C ASN A 136 -4.04 2.61 -10.17
N LYS A 137 -5.18 1.91 -10.18
CA LYS A 137 -6.51 2.44 -10.56
C LYS A 137 -7.46 2.38 -9.37
N HIS A 138 -8.35 3.36 -9.25
CA HIS A 138 -9.43 3.29 -8.27
C HIS A 138 -10.40 2.14 -8.61
N PRO A 139 -10.85 1.33 -7.63
CA PRO A 139 -11.67 0.13 -7.91
C PRO A 139 -12.98 0.41 -8.67
N THR A 140 -13.63 1.55 -8.41
CA THR A 140 -14.97 1.89 -8.93
C THR A 140 -15.01 3.18 -9.74
N LYS A 141 -13.89 3.92 -9.84
CA LYS A 141 -13.83 5.20 -10.56
C LYS A 141 -12.71 5.15 -11.58
N ASN A 142 -12.87 5.84 -12.70
CA ASN A 142 -11.77 5.97 -13.68
C ASN A 142 -10.74 7.01 -13.22
N LEU A 143 -10.00 6.64 -12.17
CA LEU A 143 -8.97 7.48 -11.56
C LEU A 143 -7.68 6.68 -11.37
N ASP A 144 -6.55 7.34 -11.55
CA ASP A 144 -5.22 6.81 -11.31
C ASP A 144 -4.72 7.17 -9.91
N ARG A 145 -4.23 6.18 -9.15
CA ARG A 145 -3.63 6.40 -7.83
C ARG A 145 -2.25 7.03 -7.99
N ARG A 146 -2.04 8.18 -7.35
CA ARG A 146 -0.84 9.00 -7.54
C ARG A 146 0.02 9.15 -6.30
N ILE A 147 -0.60 9.26 -5.14
CA ILE A 147 0.10 9.54 -3.87
C ILE A 147 -0.46 8.65 -2.78
N ASN A 148 0.44 8.10 -1.97
CA ASN A 148 0.14 7.50 -0.68
C ASN A 148 0.58 8.43 0.44
N VAL A 149 -0.26 8.53 1.46
CA VAL A 149 0.07 9.15 2.76
C VAL A 149 -0.12 8.13 3.86
N LEU A 150 0.94 7.84 4.59
CA LEU A 150 0.94 6.95 5.74
C LEU A 150 1.28 7.76 7.00
N ILE A 151 0.49 7.61 8.06
CA ILE A 151 0.71 8.26 9.35
C ILE A 151 0.85 7.18 10.41
N TYR A 152 1.98 7.14 11.08
CA TYR A 152 2.26 6.15 12.10
C TYR A 152 1.90 6.62 13.50
N LEU A 153 1.32 5.69 14.30
CA LEU A 153 0.78 5.96 15.63
C LEU A 153 1.48 5.18 16.75
N ASN A 154 2.73 4.74 16.52
CA ASN A 154 3.40 3.80 17.42
C ASN A 154 4.36 4.51 18.37
N LYS A 155 3.92 4.76 19.61
CA LYS A 155 4.77 5.30 20.69
C LYS A 155 5.84 4.27 21.07
N ARG A 156 7.08 4.75 21.36
CA ARG A 156 8.20 3.91 21.84
C ARG A 156 8.51 2.69 20.96
N TRP A 157 8.24 2.80 19.63
CA TRP A 157 8.54 1.71 18.71
C TRP A 157 10.04 1.48 18.60
N LYS A 158 10.49 0.25 18.86
CA LYS A 158 11.89 -0.12 18.82
C LYS A 158 12.27 -0.73 17.47
N LYS A 159 13.52 -0.53 17.03
CA LYS A 159 14.01 -1.05 15.75
C LYS A 159 13.97 -2.60 15.68
N ASN A 160 14.23 -3.28 16.79
CA ASN A 160 14.17 -4.74 16.88
C ASN A 160 12.75 -5.32 16.82
N TYR A 161 11.69 -4.48 16.87
CA TYR A 161 10.32 -4.92 16.61
C TYR A 161 10.06 -5.17 15.11
N GLY A 162 10.93 -4.66 14.23
CA GLY A 162 10.75 -4.70 12.79
C GLY A 162 9.66 -3.73 12.31
N GLY A 163 9.05 -4.01 11.17
CA GLY A 163 7.95 -3.21 10.62
C GLY A 163 8.36 -1.86 10.06
N GLU A 164 9.66 -1.63 9.82
CA GLU A 164 10.13 -0.47 9.06
C GLU A 164 9.49 -0.49 7.67
N LEU A 165 8.98 0.66 7.21
CA LEU A 165 8.60 0.78 5.81
C LEU A 165 9.86 0.78 4.96
N GLU A 166 9.99 -0.23 4.11
CA GLU A 166 11.07 -0.36 3.16
C GLU A 166 10.64 0.16 1.79
N LEU A 167 11.48 1.02 1.18
CA LEU A 167 11.33 1.50 -0.18
C LEU A 167 12.44 0.87 -1.03
N TRP A 168 12.04 0.13 -2.07
CA TRP A 168 12.93 -0.65 -2.91
C TRP A 168 13.08 -0.03 -4.29
N ASN A 169 14.23 -0.23 -4.93
CA ASN A 169 14.44 0.17 -6.30
C ASN A 169 13.55 -0.64 -7.28
N LYS A 170 13.44 -0.14 -8.52
CA LYS A 170 12.54 -0.69 -9.54
C LYS A 170 12.80 -2.17 -9.82
N ASP A 171 14.05 -2.57 -9.87
CA ASP A 171 14.50 -3.94 -10.20
C ASP A 171 14.54 -4.89 -8.99
N MET A 172 14.12 -4.44 -7.80
CA MET A 172 14.05 -5.22 -6.57
C MET A 172 15.39 -5.71 -6.00
N LYS A 173 16.51 -5.18 -6.49
CA LYS A 173 17.87 -5.58 -6.04
C LYS A 173 18.28 -4.95 -4.71
N LYS A 174 17.74 -3.75 -4.40
CA LYS A 174 18.19 -2.99 -3.22
C LYS A 174 17.03 -2.31 -2.49
N CYS A 175 16.97 -2.52 -1.16
CA CYS A 175 16.21 -1.66 -0.27
C CYS A 175 16.98 -0.35 -0.08
N VAL A 176 16.47 0.73 -0.65
CA VAL A 176 17.15 2.04 -0.68
C VAL A 176 16.88 2.83 0.60
N LYS A 177 15.67 2.69 1.17
CA LYS A 177 15.27 3.44 2.36
C LYS A 177 14.49 2.56 3.32
N LYS A 178 14.80 2.69 4.63
CA LYS A 178 14.02 2.11 5.73
C LYS A 178 13.52 3.24 6.63
N ILE A 179 12.23 3.18 6.97
CA ILE A 179 11.55 4.22 7.75
C ILE A 179 10.90 3.56 8.95
N LEU A 180 11.40 3.89 10.14
CA LEU A 180 10.84 3.37 11.39
C LEU A 180 9.43 3.95 11.60
N PRO A 181 8.40 3.13 11.89
CA PRO A 181 7.02 3.58 11.98
C PRO A 181 6.70 4.21 13.34
N THR A 182 7.46 5.24 13.74
CA THR A 182 7.29 5.91 15.03
C THR A 182 6.11 6.86 15.04
N PHE A 183 5.59 7.15 16.25
CA PHE A 183 4.48 8.06 16.46
C PHE A 183 4.70 9.43 15.79
N ASN A 184 3.66 9.95 15.15
CA ASN A 184 3.66 11.24 14.43
C ASN A 184 4.72 11.34 13.32
N THR A 185 5.01 10.20 12.67
CA THR A 185 5.79 10.16 11.43
C THR A 185 4.82 10.01 10.27
N MET A 186 4.78 11.01 9.40
CA MET A 186 4.03 10.98 8.15
C MET A 186 4.99 10.69 6.99
N VAL A 187 4.62 9.73 6.15
CA VAL A 187 5.36 9.39 4.93
C VAL A 187 4.44 9.66 3.74
N ILE A 188 4.91 10.48 2.80
CA ILE A 188 4.22 10.79 1.55
C ILE A 188 5.08 10.25 0.42
N PHE A 189 4.54 9.46 -0.48
CA PHE A 189 5.27 8.97 -1.65
C PHE A 189 4.38 8.84 -2.88
N SER A 190 4.99 9.07 -4.05
CA SER A 190 4.34 8.86 -5.34
C SER A 190 4.14 7.38 -5.61
N THR A 191 3.05 7.03 -6.28
CA THR A 191 2.71 5.65 -6.64
C THR A 191 2.60 5.47 -8.13
N ASN A 192 3.26 4.42 -8.63
CA ASN A 192 3.15 3.89 -9.99
C ASN A 192 3.48 2.40 -9.97
N ASP A 193 3.58 1.76 -11.14
CA ASP A 193 3.85 0.32 -11.24
C ASP A 193 5.28 -0.08 -10.84
N PHE A 194 6.13 0.88 -10.48
CA PHE A 194 7.54 0.67 -10.10
C PHE A 194 7.85 1.10 -8.66
N THR A 195 6.88 1.59 -7.90
CA THR A 195 7.10 2.07 -6.53
C THR A 195 6.95 0.91 -5.53
N ASN A 196 8.00 0.09 -5.45
CA ASN A 196 8.06 -1.10 -4.61
C ASN A 196 8.24 -0.73 -3.14
N HIS A 197 7.34 -1.19 -2.27
CA HIS A 197 7.41 -0.93 -0.84
C HIS A 197 6.74 -2.04 0.00
N GLY A 198 7.07 -2.08 1.29
CA GLY A 198 6.50 -3.07 2.21
C GLY A 198 7.24 -3.08 3.55
N HIS A 199 6.98 -4.09 4.36
CA HIS A 199 7.80 -4.47 5.51
C HIS A 199 7.89 -6.01 5.53
N PRO A 200 8.82 -6.57 4.77
CA PRO A 200 8.84 -8.00 4.43
C PRO A 200 9.29 -8.93 5.57
N LYS A 201 9.71 -8.37 6.69
CA LYS A 201 10.05 -9.15 7.90
C LYS A 201 8.85 -9.21 8.83
N TYR A 202 8.62 -10.38 9.41
CA TYR A 202 7.59 -10.58 10.45
C TYR A 202 7.85 -9.69 11.65
N LEU A 203 6.78 -9.10 12.21
CA LEU A 203 6.90 -8.27 13.41
C LEU A 203 7.29 -9.11 14.62
N ASN A 204 8.25 -8.61 15.40
CA ASN A 204 8.69 -9.18 16.66
C ASN A 204 8.45 -8.22 17.85
N CYS A 205 7.35 -7.47 17.81
CA CYS A 205 6.95 -6.62 18.92
C CYS A 205 6.30 -7.47 20.05
N PRO A 206 6.22 -6.95 21.29
CA PRO A 206 5.47 -7.62 22.38
C PRO A 206 4.03 -7.93 21.96
N LYS A 207 3.44 -9.00 22.50
CA LYS A 207 2.04 -9.40 22.21
C LYS A 207 1.02 -8.31 22.53
N THR A 208 1.31 -7.44 23.49
CA THR A 208 0.49 -6.29 23.90
C THR A 208 0.63 -5.08 22.99
N THR A 209 1.53 -5.14 21.99
CA THR A 209 1.86 -4.03 21.09
C THR A 209 1.52 -4.42 19.66
N SER A 210 1.07 -3.45 18.87
CA SER A 210 0.83 -3.63 17.44
C SER A 210 1.33 -2.41 16.66
N ARG A 211 1.64 -2.61 15.37
CA ARG A 211 2.00 -1.56 14.44
C ARG A 211 0.74 -0.95 13.88
N LYS A 212 0.42 0.26 14.32
CA LYS A 212 -0.76 1.03 13.92
C LYS A 212 -0.36 2.11 12.92
N SER A 213 -1.15 2.24 11.86
CA SER A 213 -1.02 3.33 10.90
C SER A 213 -2.36 3.75 10.33
N ILE A 214 -2.42 4.99 9.86
CA ILE A 214 -3.50 5.51 9.05
C ILE A 214 -2.97 5.63 7.63
N ALA A 215 -3.75 5.16 6.66
CA ALA A 215 -3.42 5.22 5.25
C ALA A 215 -4.51 5.95 4.48
N THR A 216 -4.12 6.89 3.62
CA THR A 216 -5.02 7.52 2.66
C THR A 216 -4.34 7.70 1.33
N TYR A 217 -5.12 7.64 0.26
CA TYR A 217 -4.63 7.61 -1.10
C TYR A 217 -5.26 8.75 -1.90
N TYR A 218 -4.47 9.25 -2.83
CA TYR A 218 -4.89 10.36 -3.67
C TYR A 218 -4.72 9.99 -5.13
N PHE A 219 -5.67 10.44 -5.92
CA PHE A 219 -5.85 10.03 -7.30
C PHE A 219 -5.81 11.23 -8.24
N SER A 220 -5.75 10.98 -9.54
CA SER A 220 -5.97 11.98 -10.60
C SER A 220 -6.73 11.35 -11.75
N ARG A 221 -7.25 12.20 -12.64
CA ARG A 221 -7.75 11.74 -13.94
C ARG A 221 -6.57 11.60 -14.89
N GLY A 222 -6.16 10.37 -15.17
CA GLY A 222 -4.99 10.07 -15.99
C GLY A 222 -3.64 10.16 -15.25
N ARG A 223 -2.61 9.64 -15.89
CA ARG A 223 -1.19 9.70 -15.50
C ARG A 223 -0.29 9.59 -16.74
N PRO A 224 0.98 9.99 -16.67
CA PRO A 224 1.94 9.78 -17.74
C PRO A 224 2.11 8.31 -18.13
N GLN A 225 2.24 8.00 -19.41
CA GLN A 225 2.35 6.63 -19.91
C GLN A 225 3.60 5.90 -19.40
N ASN A 226 4.71 6.61 -19.19
CA ASN A 226 5.94 6.02 -18.63
C ASN A 226 5.84 5.58 -17.16
N GLU A 227 4.74 5.90 -16.49
CA GLU A 227 4.43 5.43 -15.12
C GLU A 227 3.62 4.12 -15.10
N VAL A 228 3.25 3.58 -16.27
CA VAL A 228 2.35 2.42 -16.40
C VAL A 228 3.09 1.24 -17.01
N VAL A 229 2.82 0.05 -16.49
CA VAL A 229 3.24 -1.22 -17.12
C VAL A 229 2.02 -1.82 -17.82
N THR A 230 2.03 -1.79 -19.13
CA THR A 230 0.90 -2.23 -19.97
C THR A 230 0.55 -3.71 -19.82
N ILE A 231 1.48 -4.54 -19.33
CA ILE A 231 1.25 -5.97 -19.09
C ILE A 231 0.34 -6.25 -17.88
N TYR A 232 0.17 -5.29 -16.98
CA TYR A 232 -0.71 -5.46 -15.81
C TYR A 232 -2.17 -5.26 -16.20
N LYS A 233 -2.80 -6.31 -16.73
CA LYS A 233 -4.22 -6.29 -17.14
C LYS A 233 -5.23 -6.16 -15.98
N LYS A 234 -4.80 -6.40 -14.72
CA LYS A 234 -5.67 -6.37 -13.54
C LYS A 234 -5.22 -5.33 -12.55
N ASN A 235 -6.13 -4.45 -12.16
CA ASN A 235 -5.91 -3.45 -11.11
C ASN A 235 -5.88 -4.11 -9.73
N ARG A 236 -4.71 -4.58 -9.31
CA ARG A 236 -4.49 -5.22 -8.00
C ARG A 236 -3.08 -4.97 -7.49
N THR A 237 -2.88 -5.12 -6.20
CA THR A 237 -1.55 -5.15 -5.57
C THR A 237 -0.68 -6.24 -6.20
N GLN A 238 0.55 -5.88 -6.59
CA GLN A 238 1.52 -6.77 -7.21
C GLN A 238 2.65 -7.04 -6.23
N PHE A 239 2.67 -8.20 -5.61
CA PHE A 239 3.77 -8.62 -4.75
C PHE A 239 5.01 -8.93 -5.57
N LYS A 240 6.19 -8.59 -5.04
CA LYS A 240 7.49 -8.71 -5.70
C LYS A 240 8.45 -9.54 -4.87
N ASN A 241 9.18 -10.46 -5.52
CA ASN A 241 10.31 -11.14 -4.88
C ASN A 241 11.46 -10.16 -4.65
N ARG A 242 12.13 -10.31 -3.53
CA ARG A 242 13.40 -9.62 -3.27
C ARG A 242 14.53 -10.41 -3.90
N ASP A 243 15.49 -9.71 -4.49
CA ASP A 243 16.68 -10.35 -5.04
C ASP A 243 17.45 -11.10 -3.93
N GLY A 244 17.96 -12.29 -4.25
CA GLY A 244 18.66 -13.17 -3.31
C GLY A 244 17.79 -13.83 -2.24
N VAL A 245 16.45 -13.69 -2.29
CA VAL A 245 15.52 -14.35 -1.37
C VAL A 245 14.62 -15.30 -2.14
N GLU A 246 14.95 -16.58 -2.09
CA GLU A 246 14.17 -17.60 -2.76
C GLU A 246 12.75 -17.70 -2.18
N ASN A 247 11.74 -17.82 -3.07
CA ASN A 247 10.32 -17.96 -2.71
C ASN A 247 9.79 -16.92 -1.72
N ASP A 248 10.32 -15.70 -1.77
CA ASP A 248 9.92 -14.62 -0.88
C ASP A 248 8.42 -14.31 -0.99
N VAL A 249 7.88 -14.27 -2.21
CA VAL A 249 6.46 -13.99 -2.47
C VAL A 249 5.72 -15.27 -2.81
N PHE A 250 4.65 -15.52 -2.07
CA PHE A 250 3.74 -16.61 -2.39
C PHE A 250 2.83 -16.21 -3.56
N ILE A 251 2.99 -16.87 -4.70
CA ILE A 251 2.11 -16.71 -5.85
C ILE A 251 1.06 -17.83 -5.81
N LYS A 252 -0.22 -17.49 -5.95
CA LYS A 252 -1.34 -18.47 -5.87
C LYS A 252 -1.16 -19.69 -6.75
N ASN A 253 -0.42 -19.57 -7.86
CA ASN A 253 -0.05 -20.68 -8.73
C ASN A 253 0.93 -21.69 -8.07
N GLU A 254 1.65 -21.28 -7.00
CA GLU A 254 2.50 -22.21 -6.24
C GLU A 254 1.69 -23.13 -5.33
N PHE A 255 0.46 -22.75 -4.95
CA PHE A 255 -0.44 -23.63 -4.21
C PHE A 255 -0.81 -24.87 -5.03
N ILE A 256 -0.98 -24.70 -6.34
CA ILE A 256 -1.19 -25.81 -7.28
C ILE A 256 0.08 -26.64 -7.43
N LYS A 257 1.28 -26.01 -7.36
CA LYS A 257 2.59 -26.63 -7.47
C LYS A 257 2.93 -27.54 -6.28
N ASN A 258 2.60 -27.11 -5.05
CA ASN A 258 2.89 -27.88 -3.84
C ASN A 258 1.96 -29.11 -3.67
N LYS A 259 0.80 -29.11 -4.32
CA LYS A 259 -0.14 -30.24 -4.29
C LYS A 259 0.29 -31.42 -5.16
N LEU A 260 1.27 -31.20 -6.05
CA LEU A 260 1.81 -32.20 -6.97
C LEU A 260 3.18 -32.68 -6.46
N ARG A 261 3.25 -33.44 -5.36
CA ARG A 261 4.49 -34.05 -4.85
C ARG A 261 5.20 -34.92 -5.92
N GLY A 262 6.50 -34.70 -6.06
CA GLY A 262 7.38 -35.65 -6.81
C GLY A 262 7.99 -35.16 -8.12
N ILE A 263 7.60 -34.02 -8.70
CA ILE A 263 8.16 -33.49 -9.96
C ILE A 263 8.76 -32.12 -9.71
N SER A 264 9.91 -31.78 -10.35
CA SER A 264 10.52 -30.44 -10.17
C SER A 264 9.53 -29.34 -10.53
N LEU A 265 9.54 -28.24 -9.78
CA LEU A 265 8.61 -27.13 -9.91
C LEU A 265 8.50 -26.61 -11.36
N TYR A 266 9.63 -26.55 -12.05
CA TYR A 266 9.74 -26.12 -13.45
C TYR A 266 9.06 -27.10 -14.44
N GLN A 267 9.23 -28.39 -14.26
CA GLN A 267 8.59 -29.41 -15.12
C GLN A 267 7.08 -29.47 -14.91
N LYS A 268 6.60 -29.19 -13.67
CA LYS A 268 5.18 -29.15 -13.36
C LYS A 268 4.47 -27.98 -14.07
N ILE A 269 5.14 -26.79 -14.12
CA ILE A 269 4.60 -25.62 -14.86
C ILE A 269 4.54 -25.94 -16.36
N LYS A 270 5.62 -26.46 -16.90
CA LYS A 270 5.72 -26.83 -18.33
C LYS A 270 4.67 -27.85 -18.75
N ASN A 271 4.40 -28.84 -17.89
CA ASN A 271 3.38 -29.86 -18.15
C ASN A 271 1.95 -29.30 -18.03
N PHE A 272 1.72 -28.36 -17.09
CA PHE A 272 0.43 -27.71 -16.94
C PHE A 272 0.14 -26.75 -18.11
N GLU A 273 1.12 -25.98 -18.55
CA GLU A 273 0.99 -25.12 -19.75
C GLU A 273 0.75 -25.95 -21.01
N LYS A 274 1.46 -27.05 -21.17
CA LYS A 274 1.23 -27.98 -22.28
C LYS A 274 -0.15 -28.64 -22.25
N SER A 275 -0.67 -28.98 -21.07
CA SER A 275 -2.02 -29.56 -20.92
C SER A 275 -3.10 -28.53 -21.22
N TYR A 276 -2.89 -27.27 -20.80
CA TYR A 276 -3.85 -26.16 -21.06
C TYR A 276 -3.90 -25.80 -22.55
N ILE A 277 -2.74 -25.77 -23.21
CA ILE A 277 -2.65 -25.55 -24.67
C ILE A 277 -3.29 -26.71 -25.46
N ARG A 278 -3.11 -27.93 -24.97
CA ARG A 278 -3.66 -29.12 -25.61
C ARG A 278 -5.19 -29.22 -25.49
N THR A 279 -5.74 -28.88 -24.31
CA THR A 279 -7.20 -28.83 -24.09
C THR A 279 -7.85 -27.65 -24.80
N GLY A 280 -7.17 -26.50 -24.91
CA GLY A 280 -7.63 -25.37 -25.69
C GLY A 280 -7.68 -25.64 -27.19
N LYS A 281 -6.63 -26.32 -27.73
CA LYS A 281 -6.59 -26.73 -29.16
C LYS A 281 -7.60 -27.83 -29.49
N SER A 282 -7.88 -28.76 -28.55
CA SER A 282 -8.89 -29.80 -28.78
C SER A 282 -10.33 -29.27 -28.80
N LYS A 283 -10.63 -28.25 -27.98
CA LYS A 283 -11.91 -27.54 -28.01
C LYS A 283 -12.09 -26.70 -29.29
N MET A 284 -11.03 -26.08 -29.80
CA MET A 284 -11.08 -25.40 -31.09
C MET A 284 -11.25 -26.37 -32.27
N LYS A 285 -10.55 -27.51 -32.29
CA LYS A 285 -10.74 -28.50 -33.36
C LYS A 285 -12.16 -29.10 -33.37
N ARG A 286 -12.79 -29.33 -32.22
CA ARG A 286 -14.17 -29.82 -32.17
C ARG A 286 -15.21 -28.78 -32.65
N LYS A 287 -14.95 -27.46 -32.52
CA LYS A 287 -15.82 -26.40 -33.04
C LYS A 287 -15.68 -26.22 -34.58
N PHE A 288 -14.57 -26.60 -35.17
CA PHE A 288 -14.36 -26.48 -36.63
C PHE A 288 -14.81 -27.69 -37.47
N PHE A 289 -15.07 -28.85 -36.84
CA PHE A 289 -15.48 -30.07 -37.54
C PHE A 289 -16.97 -30.43 -37.36
N SER A 290 -17.73 -29.70 -36.55
CA SER A 290 -19.17 -29.91 -36.38
C SER A 290 -20.06 -29.00 -37.23
N GLY A 291 -19.49 -28.30 -38.22
CA GLY A 291 -20.17 -27.33 -39.07
C GLY A 291 -20.15 -27.61 -40.56
N ARG A 292 -20.01 -28.90 -40.98
CA ARG A 292 -20.26 -29.29 -42.38
C ARG A 292 -20.95 -30.66 -42.38
N GLY A 293 -22.26 -30.60 -42.61
CA GLY A 293 -23.05 -31.79 -42.84
C GLY A 293 -24.53 -31.47 -42.61
N GLY A 294 -25.20 -31.07 -43.65
CA GLY A 294 -26.66 -30.89 -43.68
C GLY A 294 -27.09 -29.68 -44.45
#